data_31538b131fe7f83fd603e7ccecf523bc
#
_entry.id   31538b131fe7f83fd603e7ccecf523bc
#
_cell.length_a   1.000
_cell.length_b   1.000
_cell.length_c   1.000
_cell.angle_alpha   90.00
_cell.angle_beta   90.00
_cell.angle_gamma   90.00
#
_symmetry.space_group_name_H-M   'P 1'
#
loop_
_entity.id
_entity.type
_entity.pdbx_description
1 polymer ?
#
loop_
_entity_poly.entity_id
_entity_poly.type
_entity_poly.pdbx_seq_one_letter_code
_entity_poly.pdbx_strand_id
1 'polypeptide(L)'
;TVTRHPALHGDWTELAREIGNTVRAHLIEEKPVVTDAYLEGLPGEDAIQEKLQRVIDTEINPSIAAHSGAIALDRVEGNTVYIQMMGGCQGCAASDVTLRQGIYEAFRGAVPQIGAILDNTDHSAGKNPFYTQMPAGMR
;
A
#
# COMPACT_ATOMS: atom_id res chain seq x y z
N THR A 1 -6.20 11.98 -1.44
CA THR A 1 -7.33 12.35 -2.32
C THR A 1 -7.76 13.77 -2.01
N VAL A 2 -7.94 14.59 -3.04
CA VAL A 2 -8.52 15.94 -2.91
C VAL A 2 -9.93 15.89 -3.45
N THR A 3 -10.90 16.28 -2.61
CA THR A 3 -12.31 16.31 -2.99
C THR A 3 -12.80 17.74 -2.95
N ARG A 4 -13.44 18.18 -4.05
CA ARG A 4 -14.03 19.51 -4.11
C ARG A 4 -15.44 19.48 -3.55
N HIS A 5 -15.77 20.50 -2.75
CA HIS A 5 -17.12 20.65 -2.23
C HIS A 5 -18.13 20.85 -3.39
N PRO A 6 -19.29 20.17 -3.39
CA PRO A 6 -20.25 20.21 -4.51
C PRO A 6 -20.77 21.61 -4.86
N ALA A 7 -20.79 22.54 -3.91
CA ALA A 7 -21.23 23.92 -4.12
C ALA A 7 -20.18 24.82 -4.82
N LEU A 8 -18.95 24.33 -4.97
CA LEU A 8 -17.90 25.09 -5.65
C LEU A 8 -17.89 24.76 -7.14
N HIS A 9 -18.17 25.74 -7.96
CA HIS A 9 -18.09 25.67 -9.42
C HIS A 9 -16.74 26.22 -9.88
N GLY A 10 -16.12 25.60 -10.87
CA GLY A 10 -14.83 26.04 -11.42
C GLY A 10 -14.14 24.96 -12.23
N ASP A 11 -13.06 25.31 -12.92
CA ASP A 11 -12.28 24.37 -13.71
C ASP A 11 -11.35 23.55 -12.81
N TRP A 12 -11.43 22.23 -12.93
CA TRP A 12 -10.53 21.31 -12.25
C TRP A 12 -9.09 21.44 -12.71
N THR A 13 -8.86 21.82 -13.96
CA THR A 13 -7.52 21.95 -14.55
C THR A 13 -6.72 23.03 -13.84
N GLU A 14 -7.36 24.17 -13.58
CA GLU A 14 -6.72 25.30 -12.89
C GLU A 14 -6.43 24.97 -11.43
N LEU A 15 -7.43 24.43 -10.72
CA LEU A 15 -7.30 24.00 -9.34
C LEU A 15 -6.23 22.90 -9.16
N ALA A 16 -6.20 21.89 -10.05
CA ALA A 16 -5.21 20.82 -10.00
C ALA A 16 -3.78 21.34 -10.20
N ARG A 17 -3.61 22.33 -11.08
CA ARG A 17 -2.32 22.99 -11.31
C ARG A 17 -1.87 23.78 -10.08
N GLU A 18 -2.77 24.51 -9.46
CA GLU A 18 -2.49 25.28 -8.24
C GLU A 18 -2.11 24.35 -7.08
N ILE A 19 -2.86 23.27 -6.85
CA ILE A 19 -2.55 22.25 -5.86
C ILE A 19 -1.17 21.62 -6.14
N GLY A 20 -0.91 21.25 -7.40
CA GLY A 20 0.37 20.66 -7.79
C GLY A 20 1.56 21.61 -7.60
N ASN A 21 1.37 22.91 -7.84
CA ASN A 21 2.40 23.92 -7.60
C ASN A 21 2.66 24.12 -6.10
N THR A 22 1.61 24.18 -5.30
CA THR A 22 1.70 24.31 -3.84
C THR A 22 2.43 23.12 -3.23
N VAL A 23 2.09 21.90 -3.63
CA VAL A 23 2.77 20.67 -3.14
C VAL A 23 4.25 20.69 -3.54
N ARG A 24 4.57 21.01 -4.81
CA ARG A 24 5.96 21.08 -5.26
C ARG A 24 6.77 22.13 -4.51
N ALA A 25 6.23 23.31 -4.33
CA ALA A 25 6.89 24.37 -3.58
C ALA A 25 7.20 23.96 -2.16
N HIS A 26 6.22 23.31 -1.49
CA HIS A 26 6.38 22.80 -0.13
C HIS A 26 7.48 21.74 -0.01
N LEU A 27 7.56 20.82 -0.99
CA LEU A 27 8.59 19.77 -1.02
C LEU A 27 9.99 20.33 -1.34
N ILE A 28 10.08 21.34 -2.21
CA ILE A 28 11.36 22.02 -2.53
C ILE A 28 11.91 22.77 -1.31
N GLU A 29 11.03 23.33 -0.50
CA GLU A 29 11.41 24.02 0.73
C GLU A 29 11.73 23.07 1.91
N GLU A 30 11.68 21.75 1.67
CA GLU A 30 11.95 20.70 2.67
C GLU A 30 11.12 20.86 3.97
N LYS A 31 9.95 21.47 3.86
CA LYS A 31 9.04 21.65 4.99
C LYS A 31 8.40 20.33 5.40
N PRO A 32 8.09 20.12 6.68
CA PRO A 32 7.38 18.92 7.13
C PRO A 32 6.05 18.75 6.38
N VAL A 33 5.82 17.58 5.79
CA VAL A 33 4.58 17.26 5.04
C VAL A 33 3.40 16.89 5.96
N VAL A 34 3.70 16.61 7.23
CA VAL A 34 2.71 16.31 8.28
C VAL A 34 3.03 17.14 9.52
N THR A 35 1.99 17.45 10.30
CA THR A 35 2.16 18.15 11.56
C THR A 35 2.56 17.20 12.70
N ASP A 36 3.23 17.70 13.72
CA ASP A 36 3.56 16.91 14.92
C ASP A 36 2.29 16.34 15.57
N ALA A 37 1.21 17.11 15.63
CA ALA A 37 -0.08 16.64 16.13
C ALA A 37 -0.65 15.44 15.34
N TYR A 38 -0.39 15.36 14.04
CA TYR A 38 -0.76 14.18 13.25
C TYR A 38 0.12 12.98 13.60
N LEU A 39 1.42 13.18 13.77
CA LEU A 39 2.37 12.13 14.14
C LEU A 39 2.05 11.58 15.54
N GLU A 40 1.75 12.45 16.50
CA GLU A 40 1.34 12.06 17.86
C GLU A 40 0.01 11.28 17.89
N GLY A 41 -0.87 11.53 16.93
CA GLY A 41 -2.16 10.84 16.79
C GLY A 41 -2.09 9.52 16.01
N LEU A 42 -0.91 9.13 15.49
CA LEU A 42 -0.76 7.85 14.82
C LEU A 42 -0.83 6.69 15.83
N PRO A 43 -1.52 5.60 15.48
CA PRO A 43 -1.46 4.40 16.30
C PRO A 43 -0.02 3.84 16.30
N GLY A 44 0.42 3.31 17.43
CA GLY A 44 1.72 2.66 17.54
C GLY A 44 1.82 1.43 16.61
N GLU A 45 3.05 1.04 16.29
CA GLU A 45 3.33 -0.08 15.38
C GLU A 45 2.64 -1.38 15.81
N ASP A 46 2.67 -1.70 17.11
CA ASP A 46 2.01 -2.89 17.65
C ASP A 46 0.48 -2.87 17.42
N ALA A 47 -0.14 -1.70 17.61
CA ALA A 47 -1.58 -1.55 17.39
C ALA A 47 -1.96 -1.64 15.90
N ILE A 48 -1.10 -1.16 15.01
CA ILE A 48 -1.26 -1.34 13.56
C ILE A 48 -1.10 -2.82 13.22
N GLN A 49 -0.04 -3.46 13.71
CA GLN A 49 0.26 -4.87 13.46
C GLN A 49 -0.90 -5.79 13.89
N GLU A 50 -1.42 -5.61 15.10
CA GLU A 50 -2.55 -6.41 15.60
C GLU A 50 -3.80 -6.28 14.73
N LYS A 51 -4.16 -5.05 14.35
CA LYS A 51 -5.32 -4.81 13.49
C LYS A 51 -5.15 -5.42 12.10
N LEU A 52 -3.97 -5.26 11.50
CA LEU A 52 -3.70 -5.79 10.17
C LEU A 52 -3.61 -7.32 10.16
N GLN A 53 -3.01 -7.92 11.18
CA GLN A 53 -2.97 -9.38 11.31
C GLN A 53 -4.39 -9.94 11.36
N ARG A 54 -5.29 -9.30 12.11
CA ARG A 54 -6.70 -9.70 12.16
C ARG A 54 -7.36 -9.62 10.78
N VAL A 55 -7.16 -8.54 10.03
CA VAL A 55 -7.69 -8.39 8.67
C VAL A 55 -7.14 -9.46 7.73
N ILE A 56 -5.85 -9.75 7.82
CA ILE A 56 -5.22 -10.83 7.04
C ILE A 56 -5.90 -12.17 7.33
N ASP A 57 -6.10 -12.50 8.60
CA ASP A 57 -6.62 -13.80 9.01
C ASP A 57 -8.11 -13.96 8.73
N THR A 58 -8.90 -12.88 8.86
CA THR A 58 -10.36 -12.96 8.76
C THR A 58 -10.94 -12.57 7.41
N GLU A 59 -10.23 -11.79 6.62
CA GLU A 59 -10.75 -11.25 5.34
C GLU A 59 -9.89 -11.64 4.15
N ILE A 60 -8.56 -11.35 4.20
CA ILE A 60 -7.71 -11.49 3.02
C ILE A 60 -7.39 -12.96 2.75
N ASN A 61 -6.79 -13.67 3.70
CA ASN A 61 -6.38 -15.06 3.50
C ASN A 61 -7.57 -15.98 3.18
N PRO A 62 -8.74 -15.88 3.81
CA PRO A 62 -9.91 -16.64 3.38
C PRO A 62 -10.34 -16.36 1.93
N SER A 63 -10.24 -15.11 1.48
CA SER A 63 -10.65 -14.74 0.10
C SER A 63 -9.71 -15.28 -0.98
N ILE A 64 -8.42 -15.44 -0.68
CA ILE A 64 -7.39 -15.89 -1.63
C ILE A 64 -7.03 -17.38 -1.48
N ALA A 65 -7.55 -18.05 -0.46
CA ALA A 65 -7.30 -19.49 -0.22
C ALA A 65 -7.73 -20.38 -1.40
N ALA A 66 -8.80 -20.01 -2.11
CA ALA A 66 -9.26 -20.71 -3.31
C ALA A 66 -8.21 -20.74 -4.44
N HIS A 67 -7.29 -19.80 -4.45
CA HIS A 67 -6.17 -19.71 -5.39
C HIS A 67 -4.86 -20.31 -4.82
N SER A 68 -4.95 -21.03 -3.70
CA SER A 68 -3.79 -21.57 -2.98
C SER A 68 -2.77 -20.48 -2.60
N GLY A 69 -3.23 -19.26 -2.45
CA GLY A 69 -2.45 -18.11 -2.07
C GLY A 69 -2.62 -17.75 -0.60
N ALA A 70 -1.65 -17.06 -0.06
CA ALA A 70 -1.72 -16.44 1.26
C ALA A 70 -0.86 -15.18 1.29
N ILE A 71 -1.14 -14.28 2.23
CA ILE A 71 -0.24 -13.20 2.60
C ILE A 71 0.12 -13.28 4.07
N ALA A 72 1.29 -12.80 4.42
CA ALA A 72 1.74 -12.60 5.78
C ALA A 72 2.14 -11.15 5.99
N LEU A 73 1.93 -10.65 7.20
CA LEU A 73 2.52 -9.41 7.65
C LEU A 73 3.98 -9.68 7.99
N ASP A 74 4.90 -8.99 7.34
CA ASP A 74 6.34 -9.10 7.62
C ASP A 74 6.70 -8.22 8.82
N ARG A 75 6.45 -6.92 8.70
CA ARG A 75 6.68 -5.94 9.76
C ARG A 75 5.92 -4.64 9.51
N VAL A 76 5.88 -3.81 10.55
CA VAL A 76 5.39 -2.43 10.50
C VAL A 76 6.53 -1.51 10.94
N GLU A 77 6.79 -0.44 10.21
CA GLU A 77 7.78 0.59 10.55
C GLU A 77 7.08 1.95 10.48
N GLY A 78 6.83 2.56 11.63
CA GLY A 78 5.99 3.74 11.74
C GLY A 78 4.57 3.47 11.23
N ASN A 79 4.20 4.06 10.09
CA ASN A 79 2.94 3.76 9.40
C ASN A 79 3.14 3.07 8.04
N THR A 80 4.34 2.55 7.77
CA THR A 80 4.65 1.74 6.60
C THR A 80 4.50 0.27 6.93
N VAL A 81 3.79 -0.45 6.09
CA VAL A 81 3.47 -1.88 6.26
C VAL A 81 4.21 -2.69 5.22
N TYR A 82 4.90 -3.74 5.66
CA TYR A 82 5.59 -4.69 4.79
C TYR A 82 4.84 -6.02 4.81
N ILE A 83 4.54 -6.54 3.63
CA ILE A 83 3.85 -7.81 3.45
C ILE A 83 4.69 -8.78 2.63
N GLN A 84 4.41 -10.07 2.79
CA GLN A 84 4.94 -11.13 1.95
C GLN A 84 3.79 -11.94 1.35
N MET A 85 3.87 -12.18 0.04
CA MET A 85 2.95 -13.06 -0.67
C MET A 85 3.50 -14.48 -0.74
N MET A 86 2.62 -15.47 -0.54
CA MET A 86 2.99 -16.89 -0.49
C MET A 86 2.11 -17.73 -1.39
N GLY A 87 2.57 -18.93 -1.71
CA GLY A 87 1.82 -19.91 -2.48
C GLY A 87 1.46 -19.41 -3.87
N GLY A 88 0.20 -19.53 -4.27
CA GLY A 88 -0.29 -19.11 -5.58
C GLY A 88 -0.18 -17.62 -5.89
N CYS A 89 -0.02 -16.78 -4.86
CA CYS A 89 0.16 -15.33 -5.03
C CYS A 89 1.62 -14.96 -5.35
N GLN A 90 2.58 -15.82 -5.03
CA GLN A 90 3.99 -15.58 -5.28
C GLN A 90 4.32 -15.76 -6.77
N GLY A 91 4.70 -14.69 -7.45
CA GLY A 91 5.10 -14.71 -8.86
C GLY A 91 3.95 -14.77 -9.87
N CYS A 92 2.68 -14.67 -9.43
CA CYS A 92 1.53 -14.67 -10.33
C CYS A 92 1.20 -13.25 -10.83
N ALA A 93 1.31 -13.04 -12.16
CA ALA A 93 1.00 -11.72 -12.77
C ALA A 93 -0.46 -11.30 -12.63
N ALA A 94 -1.39 -12.25 -12.60
CA ALA A 94 -2.82 -11.95 -12.48
C ALA A 94 -3.22 -11.50 -11.08
N SER A 95 -2.43 -11.86 -10.06
CA SER A 95 -2.67 -11.45 -8.67
C SER A 95 -2.21 -10.02 -8.36
N ASP A 96 -1.43 -9.42 -9.25
CA ASP A 96 -0.68 -8.20 -8.91
C ASP A 96 -1.60 -6.98 -8.72
N VAL A 97 -2.49 -6.68 -9.64
CA VAL A 97 -3.30 -5.45 -9.56
C VAL A 97 -4.53 -5.61 -8.67
N THR A 98 -5.35 -6.65 -8.92
CA THR A 98 -6.63 -6.82 -8.19
C THR A 98 -6.40 -7.20 -6.73
N LEU A 99 -5.43 -8.10 -6.47
CA LEU A 99 -5.09 -8.51 -5.12
C LEU A 99 -4.48 -7.35 -4.32
N ARG A 100 -3.54 -6.63 -4.90
CA ARG A 100 -2.93 -5.45 -4.26
C ARG A 100 -3.98 -4.40 -3.94
N GLN A 101 -4.90 -4.11 -4.86
CA GLN A 101 -5.98 -3.17 -4.62
C GLN A 101 -6.88 -3.62 -3.46
N GLY A 102 -7.26 -4.91 -3.40
CA GLY A 102 -8.06 -5.47 -2.32
C GLY A 102 -7.36 -5.41 -0.96
N ILE A 103 -6.05 -5.73 -0.91
CA ILE A 103 -5.23 -5.58 0.29
C ILE A 103 -5.18 -4.11 0.74
N TYR A 104 -4.97 -3.19 -0.20
CA TYR A 104 -4.94 -1.76 0.07
C TYR A 104 -6.24 -1.25 0.70
N GLU A 105 -7.37 -1.65 0.13
CA GLU A 105 -8.70 -1.25 0.61
C GLU A 105 -8.98 -1.82 2.00
N ALA A 106 -8.72 -3.10 2.22
CA ALA A 106 -8.91 -3.77 3.51
C ALA A 106 -8.04 -3.16 4.61
N PHE A 107 -6.75 -2.95 4.33
CA PHE A 107 -5.82 -2.39 5.30
C PHE A 107 -6.14 -0.94 5.66
N ARG A 108 -6.46 -0.11 4.67
CA ARG A 108 -6.86 1.29 4.91
C ARG A 108 -8.24 1.42 5.55
N GLY A 109 -9.11 0.45 5.32
CA GLY A 109 -10.38 0.36 6.03
C GLY A 109 -10.20 0.12 7.53
N ALA A 110 -9.26 -0.76 7.90
CA ALA A 110 -8.95 -1.07 9.29
C ALA A 110 -8.07 -0.01 9.98
N VAL A 111 -7.12 0.54 9.25
CA VAL A 111 -6.16 1.56 9.75
C VAL A 111 -6.01 2.67 8.70
N PRO A 112 -6.86 3.72 8.73
CA PRO A 112 -6.83 4.81 7.74
C PRO A 112 -5.50 5.58 7.69
N GLN A 113 -4.72 5.52 8.76
CA GLN A 113 -3.45 6.21 8.91
C GLN A 113 -2.27 5.51 8.24
N ILE A 114 -2.47 4.33 7.62
CA ILE A 114 -1.40 3.65 6.89
C ILE A 114 -0.89 4.55 5.75
N GLY A 115 0.42 4.74 5.72
CA GLY A 115 1.13 5.48 4.69
C GLY A 115 1.37 4.64 3.45
N ALA A 116 2.34 3.74 3.49
CA ALA A 116 2.70 2.85 2.40
C ALA A 116 2.46 1.38 2.76
N ILE A 117 2.13 0.58 1.75
CA ILE A 117 2.11 -0.88 1.83
C ILE A 117 3.12 -1.38 0.81
N LEU A 118 4.18 -2.03 1.28
CA LEU A 118 5.30 -2.50 0.48
C LEU A 118 5.32 -4.02 0.45
N ASP A 119 5.49 -4.54 -0.74
CA ASP A 119 5.62 -5.97 -0.98
C ASP A 119 7.09 -6.35 -0.92
N ASN A 120 7.45 -7.17 0.08
CA ASN A 120 8.80 -7.68 0.32
C ASN A 120 8.96 -9.14 -0.15
N THR A 121 8.10 -9.57 -1.06
CA THR A 121 8.10 -10.94 -1.57
C THR A 121 9.23 -11.17 -2.58
N ASP A 122 9.96 -12.26 -2.45
CA ASP A 122 10.78 -12.76 -3.55
C ASP A 122 9.90 -13.47 -4.59
N HIS A 123 9.43 -12.72 -5.57
CA HIS A 123 8.59 -13.23 -6.64
C HIS A 123 9.30 -14.18 -7.59
N SER A 124 10.63 -14.21 -7.59
CA SER A 124 11.42 -15.12 -8.43
C SER A 124 11.46 -16.54 -7.89
N ALA A 125 11.25 -16.70 -6.60
CA ALA A 125 11.24 -17.99 -5.91
C ALA A 125 9.89 -18.76 -6.00
N GLY A 126 8.85 -18.17 -6.61
CA GLY A 126 7.54 -18.80 -6.77
C GLY A 126 7.56 -20.04 -7.65
N LYS A 127 6.57 -20.94 -7.49
CA LYS A 127 6.46 -22.18 -8.27
C LYS A 127 6.22 -21.94 -9.76
N ASN A 128 5.69 -20.79 -10.15
CA ASN A 128 5.44 -20.39 -11.54
C ASN A 128 5.68 -18.89 -11.69
N PRO A 129 6.94 -18.42 -11.53
CA PRO A 129 7.23 -17.01 -11.53
C PRO A 129 6.98 -16.41 -12.90
N PHE A 130 6.18 -15.33 -12.96
CA PHE A 130 5.96 -14.55 -14.18
C PHE A 130 7.26 -13.89 -14.67
N TYR A 131 8.10 -13.44 -13.73
CA TYR A 131 9.42 -12.91 -14.03
C TYR A 131 10.44 -14.04 -13.88
N THR A 132 10.76 -14.73 -14.98
CA THR A 132 11.96 -15.57 -15.01
C THR A 132 13.19 -14.67 -14.84
N GLN A 133 14.14 -15.11 -14.01
CA GLN A 133 15.42 -14.42 -13.87
C GLN A 133 16.02 -14.21 -15.27
N MET A 134 16.29 -12.97 -15.65
CA MET A 134 17.10 -12.72 -16.84
C MET A 134 18.46 -13.38 -16.63
N PRO A 135 18.97 -14.13 -17.63
CA PRO A 135 20.30 -14.72 -17.53
C PRO A 135 21.31 -13.64 -17.16
N ALA A 136 22.17 -13.93 -16.20
CA ALA A 136 23.24 -13.05 -15.80
C ALA A 136 24.13 -12.79 -17.02
N GLY A 137 23.96 -11.65 -17.69
CA GLY A 137 24.73 -11.30 -18.90
C GLY A 137 24.08 -10.26 -19.80
N MET A 138 22.81 -9.90 -19.59
CA MET A 138 22.17 -8.76 -20.29
C MET A 138 22.04 -7.56 -19.34
N ARG A 139 23.12 -6.88 -19.11
CA ARG A 139 23.14 -5.50 -18.59
C ARG A 139 23.63 -4.56 -19.67
#